data_3356fd41b6fd9d63bc18beff04d82562
#
_entry.id   3356fd41b6fd9d63bc18beff04d82562
#
_cell.length_a   1.000
_cell.length_b   1.000
_cell.length_c   1.000
_cell.angle_alpha   90.00
_cell.angle_beta   90.00
_cell.angle_gamma   90.00
#
_symmetry.space_group_name_H-M   'P 1'
#
loop_
_entity.id
_entity.type
_entity.pdbx_description
1 polymer ?
#
loop_
_entity_poly.entity_id
_entity_poly.type
_entity_poly.pdbx_seq_one_letter_code
_entity_poly.pdbx_strand_id
1 'polypeptide(L)'
;MRIREINIAWFWLAVILTVCSMTVQAQDPTPSELYFNKTQLPNGLVFLPAPPDSSSTQYLYDISQYVWGKGRRQDSQRARQAIRDVVVDVGEMAREFSPVFGMEISKEKTPAIFKVLNLGVVTMRLSATNLKNAYKRKRPYVVFSEPTLIPAEEDELRHTGSYPSGHTLRGWAMALLLSEINPDAQDQLLKKGYEWGESRVIAGYHWQSDTDASRLLASACYVRLHTSEDFLEDMAAARKEFAEKIQQLNDTEDED
;
A
#
# COMPACT_ATOMS: atom_id res chain seq x y z
N MET A 1 71.52 31.57 -26.32
CA MET A 1 71.12 30.15 -26.29
C MET A 1 69.89 30.06 -25.42
N ARG A 2 68.65 29.96 -26.02
CA ARG A 2 67.41 29.95 -25.29
C ARG A 2 66.93 28.50 -25.11
N ILE A 3 66.80 28.08 -23.84
CA ILE A 3 66.24 26.78 -23.48
C ILE A 3 64.74 26.95 -23.43
N ARG A 4 64.03 26.13 -24.23
CA ARG A 4 62.57 26.06 -24.25
C ARG A 4 62.07 25.20 -23.08
N GLU A 5 61.23 25.77 -22.26
CA GLU A 5 60.47 25.04 -21.24
C GLU A 5 59.35 24.22 -21.94
N ILE A 6 59.31 22.93 -21.61
CA ILE A 6 58.23 22.01 -22.05
C ILE A 6 57.22 21.96 -20.91
N ASN A 7 56.04 22.55 -21.14
CA ASN A 7 54.89 22.42 -20.27
C ASN A 7 54.24 21.05 -20.49
N ILE A 8 54.31 20.19 -19.50
CA ILE A 8 53.58 18.91 -19.45
C ILE A 8 52.26 19.18 -18.74
N ALA A 9 51.19 19.36 -19.55
CA ALA A 9 49.82 19.40 -19.04
C ALA A 9 49.36 17.97 -18.72
N TRP A 10 49.09 17.69 -17.46
CA TRP A 10 48.50 16.45 -17.01
C TRP A 10 47.01 16.45 -17.31
N PHE A 11 46.60 15.67 -18.29
CA PHE A 11 45.20 15.36 -18.54
C PHE A 11 44.73 14.34 -17.52
N TRP A 12 43.97 14.77 -16.50
CA TRP A 12 43.18 13.90 -15.64
C TRP A 12 41.87 13.63 -16.34
N LEU A 13 41.73 12.44 -16.94
CA LEU A 13 40.48 11.93 -17.45
C LEU A 13 39.65 11.39 -16.26
N ALA A 14 38.78 12.22 -15.71
CA ALA A 14 37.80 11.79 -14.74
C ALA A 14 36.70 10.96 -15.45
N VAL A 15 36.80 9.64 -15.40
CA VAL A 15 35.72 8.74 -15.80
C VAL A 15 34.67 8.78 -14.70
N ILE A 16 33.63 9.59 -14.87
CA ILE A 16 32.44 9.56 -14.02
C ILE A 16 31.63 8.33 -14.44
N LEU A 17 31.81 7.22 -13.73
CA LEU A 17 30.89 6.08 -13.79
C LEU A 17 29.57 6.50 -13.14
N THR A 18 28.65 7.00 -13.95
CA THR A 18 27.26 7.18 -13.54
C THR A 18 26.63 5.78 -13.46
N VAL A 19 26.67 5.17 -12.27
CA VAL A 19 25.87 3.99 -11.96
C VAL A 19 24.43 4.47 -11.89
N CYS A 20 23.75 4.40 -13.03
CA CYS A 20 22.30 4.57 -13.09
C CYS A 20 21.69 3.34 -12.41
N SER A 21 21.41 3.43 -11.10
CA SER A 21 20.61 2.44 -10.40
C SER A 21 19.20 2.53 -11.00
N MET A 22 18.96 1.76 -12.06
CA MET A 22 17.60 1.50 -12.52
C MET A 22 16.91 0.71 -11.41
N THR A 23 16.17 1.40 -10.55
CA THR A 23 15.15 0.75 -9.74
C THR A 23 14.15 0.16 -10.72
N VAL A 24 14.21 -1.15 -10.94
CA VAL A 24 13.18 -1.88 -11.68
C VAL A 24 11.94 -1.80 -10.81
N GLN A 25 11.09 -0.81 -11.09
CA GLN A 25 9.76 -0.74 -10.51
C GLN A 25 9.01 -1.99 -10.96
N ALA A 26 8.48 -2.76 -10.02
CA ALA A 26 7.69 -3.93 -10.35
C ALA A 26 6.50 -3.46 -11.20
N GLN A 27 6.42 -3.96 -12.44
CA GLN A 27 5.37 -3.58 -13.36
C GLN A 27 4.04 -4.11 -12.82
N ASP A 28 3.02 -3.26 -12.71
CA ASP A 28 1.67 -3.71 -12.33
C ASP A 28 1.25 -4.88 -13.23
N PRO A 29 0.63 -5.94 -12.68
CA PRO A 29 0.19 -7.09 -13.46
C PRO A 29 -0.84 -6.68 -14.51
N THR A 30 -0.79 -7.32 -15.66
CA THR A 30 -1.78 -7.11 -16.72
C THR A 30 -3.17 -7.61 -16.30
N PRO A 31 -4.27 -7.08 -16.86
CA PRO A 31 -5.61 -7.53 -16.51
C PRO A 31 -5.86 -9.03 -16.68
N SER A 32 -5.13 -9.69 -17.59
CA SER A 32 -5.24 -11.14 -17.84
C SER A 32 -4.51 -12.00 -16.80
N GLU A 33 -3.61 -11.43 -16.01
CA GLU A 33 -2.88 -12.12 -14.95
C GLU A 33 -3.60 -12.09 -13.60
N LEU A 34 -4.62 -11.21 -13.45
CA LEU A 34 -5.33 -11.03 -12.20
C LEU A 34 -6.29 -12.21 -11.92
N TYR A 35 -6.48 -12.57 -10.65
CA TYR A 35 -7.39 -13.64 -10.23
C TYR A 35 -8.84 -13.41 -10.66
N PHE A 36 -9.27 -12.15 -10.69
CA PHE A 36 -10.60 -11.74 -11.15
C PHE A 36 -10.53 -10.41 -11.89
N ASN A 37 -11.36 -10.26 -12.91
CA ASN A 37 -11.63 -8.94 -13.47
C ASN A 37 -12.65 -8.18 -12.60
N LYS A 38 -12.81 -6.89 -12.87
CA LYS A 38 -13.64 -5.98 -12.09
C LYS A 38 -15.11 -6.43 -11.95
N THR A 39 -15.67 -7.09 -12.97
CA THR A 39 -17.11 -7.49 -12.97
C THR A 39 -17.36 -8.76 -12.16
N GLN A 40 -16.32 -9.50 -11.83
CA GLN A 40 -16.38 -10.72 -11.04
C GLN A 40 -16.22 -10.48 -9.54
N LEU A 41 -15.78 -9.27 -9.16
CA LEU A 41 -15.60 -8.86 -7.76
C LEU A 41 -16.92 -8.41 -7.11
N PRO A 42 -17.03 -8.48 -5.77
CA PRO A 42 -18.16 -7.94 -5.05
C PRO A 42 -18.47 -6.50 -5.42
N ASN A 43 -19.72 -6.19 -5.71
CA ASN A 43 -20.15 -4.84 -6.05
C ASN A 43 -20.48 -4.04 -4.79
N GLY A 44 -19.54 -3.23 -4.33
CA GLY A 44 -19.72 -2.41 -3.13
C GLY A 44 -20.93 -1.45 -3.18
N LEU A 45 -21.42 -1.07 -4.36
CA LEU A 45 -22.64 -0.25 -4.49
C LEU A 45 -23.90 -0.96 -3.96
N VAL A 46 -23.86 -2.28 -3.82
CA VAL A 46 -25.00 -3.07 -3.36
C VAL A 46 -25.02 -3.26 -1.84
N PHE A 47 -23.83 -3.45 -1.22
CA PHE A 47 -23.78 -3.85 0.19
C PHE A 47 -23.10 -2.84 1.12
N LEU A 48 -22.29 -1.91 0.60
CA LEU A 48 -21.72 -0.87 1.43
C LEU A 48 -22.71 0.30 1.61
N PRO A 49 -22.73 0.93 2.80
CA PRO A 49 -23.45 2.17 2.96
C PRO A 49 -22.92 3.23 1.99
N ALA A 50 -23.79 4.13 1.54
CA ALA A 50 -23.35 5.33 0.84
C ALA A 50 -22.47 6.20 1.78
N PRO A 51 -21.55 7.04 1.22
CA PRO A 51 -20.84 7.99 2.05
C PRO A 51 -21.82 8.89 2.81
N PRO A 52 -21.51 9.25 4.09
CA PRO A 52 -22.41 10.05 4.91
C PRO A 52 -22.83 11.36 4.26
N ASP A 53 -24.11 11.67 4.32
CA ASP A 53 -24.66 12.97 3.94
C ASP A 53 -24.16 14.05 4.92
N SER A 54 -23.93 15.27 4.42
CA SER A 54 -23.40 16.39 5.21
C SER A 54 -24.28 16.84 6.37
N SER A 55 -25.55 16.46 6.37
CA SER A 55 -26.52 16.73 7.46
C SER A 55 -26.59 15.60 8.50
N SER A 56 -25.88 14.49 8.30
CA SER A 56 -25.97 13.30 9.14
C SER A 56 -25.01 13.34 10.35
N THR A 57 -25.37 12.59 11.39
CA THR A 57 -24.48 12.38 12.56
C THR A 57 -23.22 11.62 12.18
N GLN A 58 -23.28 10.75 11.17
CA GLN A 58 -22.13 10.03 10.63
C GLN A 58 -21.11 10.99 9.98
N TYR A 59 -21.58 12.07 9.34
CA TYR A 59 -20.69 13.09 8.81
C TYR A 59 -20.04 13.92 9.94
N LEU A 60 -20.75 14.18 11.03
CA LEU A 60 -20.15 14.81 12.22
C LEU A 60 -19.04 13.93 12.82
N TYR A 61 -19.21 12.60 12.79
CA TYR A 61 -18.14 11.68 13.17
C TYR A 61 -16.95 11.78 12.23
N ASP A 62 -17.15 11.81 10.92
CA ASP A 62 -16.09 12.03 9.94
C ASP A 62 -15.30 13.32 10.21
N ILE A 63 -16.00 14.41 10.52
CA ILE A 63 -15.36 15.69 10.89
C ILE A 63 -14.53 15.52 12.18
N SER A 64 -15.07 14.86 13.20
CA SER A 64 -14.36 14.64 14.47
C SER A 64 -13.07 13.85 14.26
N GLN A 65 -13.10 12.82 13.40
CA GLN A 65 -11.93 12.01 13.05
C GLN A 65 -10.91 12.79 12.21
N TYR A 66 -11.36 13.68 11.33
CA TYR A 66 -10.47 14.59 10.61
C TYR A 66 -9.72 15.52 11.57
N VAL A 67 -10.43 16.11 12.54
CA VAL A 67 -9.84 16.98 13.58
C VAL A 67 -8.87 16.19 14.47
N TRP A 68 -9.26 14.98 14.89
CA TRP A 68 -8.38 14.06 15.61
C TRP A 68 -7.11 13.75 14.81
N GLY A 69 -7.23 13.42 13.53
CA GLY A 69 -6.11 13.13 12.63
C GLY A 69 -5.14 14.30 12.52
N LYS A 70 -5.66 15.54 12.44
CA LYS A 70 -4.82 16.76 12.48
C LYS A 70 -4.03 16.87 13.80
N GLY A 71 -4.65 16.57 14.93
CA GLY A 71 -3.97 16.51 16.24
C GLY A 71 -2.83 15.49 16.26
N ARG A 72 -3.03 14.32 15.64
CA ARG A 72 -2.01 13.27 15.54
C ARG A 72 -0.77 13.67 14.73
N ARG A 73 -0.84 14.68 13.88
CA ARG A 73 0.33 15.21 13.14
C ARG A 73 1.39 15.84 14.06
N GLN A 74 1.03 16.20 15.30
CA GLN A 74 1.96 16.72 16.30
C GLN A 74 2.88 15.62 16.86
N ASP A 75 2.45 14.35 16.84
CA ASP A 75 3.29 13.20 17.08
C ASP A 75 4.19 12.95 15.87
N SER A 76 5.46 13.34 15.99
CA SER A 76 6.41 13.28 14.89
C SER A 76 6.65 11.85 14.34
N GLN A 77 6.53 10.83 15.19
CA GLN A 77 6.66 9.43 14.78
C GLN A 77 5.45 9.01 13.94
N ARG A 78 4.24 9.33 14.42
CA ARG A 78 3.00 8.98 13.72
C ARG A 78 2.83 9.76 12.42
N ALA A 79 3.24 11.04 12.38
CA ALA A 79 3.24 11.84 11.16
C ALA A 79 4.20 11.28 10.11
N ARG A 80 5.42 10.90 10.50
CA ARG A 80 6.38 10.24 9.58
C ARG A 80 5.86 8.91 9.07
N GLN A 81 5.19 8.11 9.91
CA GLN A 81 4.54 6.88 9.46
C GLN A 81 3.45 7.20 8.42
N ALA A 82 2.59 8.19 8.66
CA ALA A 82 1.54 8.57 7.73
C ALA A 82 2.09 9.03 6.37
N ILE A 83 3.28 9.63 6.34
CA ILE A 83 3.99 10.00 5.11
C ILE A 83 4.55 8.75 4.41
N ARG A 84 5.15 7.80 5.13
CA ARG A 84 5.64 6.54 4.52
C ARG A 84 4.51 5.68 3.96
N ASP A 85 3.37 5.63 4.64
CA ASP A 85 2.21 4.84 4.24
C ASP A 85 1.50 5.41 2.96
N VAL A 86 2.09 6.41 2.29
CA VAL A 86 1.56 6.96 1.02
C VAL A 86 1.81 6.04 -0.16
N VAL A 87 2.78 5.14 -0.06
CA VAL A 87 3.17 4.27 -1.16
C VAL A 87 2.03 3.37 -1.63
N VAL A 88 1.96 3.13 -2.93
CA VAL A 88 0.94 2.32 -3.60
C VAL A 88 1.52 1.17 -4.42
N ASP A 89 2.81 1.21 -4.71
CA ASP A 89 3.55 0.11 -5.31
C ASP A 89 3.60 -1.08 -4.36
N VAL A 90 3.25 -2.26 -4.83
CA VAL A 90 3.15 -3.47 -3.99
C VAL A 90 4.50 -3.87 -3.41
N GLY A 91 5.59 -3.68 -4.14
CA GLY A 91 6.94 -3.99 -3.66
C GLY A 91 7.37 -3.06 -2.52
N GLU A 92 7.06 -1.76 -2.63
CA GLU A 92 7.31 -0.80 -1.55
C GLU A 92 6.44 -1.08 -0.32
N MET A 93 5.16 -1.40 -0.54
CA MET A 93 4.27 -1.81 0.55
C MET A 93 4.78 -3.08 1.24
N ALA A 94 5.20 -4.09 0.47
CA ALA A 94 5.76 -5.33 1.01
C ALA A 94 7.00 -5.08 1.89
N ARG A 95 7.89 -4.17 1.48
CA ARG A 95 9.02 -3.74 2.32
C ARG A 95 8.59 -3.12 3.64
N GLU A 96 7.55 -2.28 3.62
CA GLU A 96 7.00 -1.68 4.85
C GLU A 96 6.33 -2.72 5.77
N PHE A 97 5.80 -3.81 5.24
CA PHE A 97 5.22 -4.90 6.03
C PHE A 97 6.25 -5.96 6.47
N SER A 98 7.40 -6.06 5.81
CA SER A 98 8.43 -7.07 6.08
C SER A 98 8.86 -7.19 7.55
N PRO A 99 9.10 -6.08 8.30
CA PRO A 99 9.50 -6.18 9.70
C PRO A 99 8.45 -6.82 10.61
N VAL A 100 7.16 -6.63 10.29
CA VAL A 100 6.05 -7.21 11.06
C VAL A 100 5.78 -8.65 10.62
N PHE A 101 6.01 -8.95 9.35
CA PHE A 101 5.86 -10.29 8.78
C PHE A 101 6.93 -11.27 9.29
N GLY A 102 8.09 -10.77 9.73
CA GLY A 102 9.19 -11.57 10.25
C GLY A 102 10.28 -11.95 9.24
N MET A 103 10.13 -11.53 7.98
CA MET A 103 11.18 -11.68 6.97
C MET A 103 11.03 -10.64 5.85
N GLU A 104 12.12 -10.44 5.09
CA GLU A 104 12.10 -9.56 3.92
C GLU A 104 11.23 -10.15 2.80
N ILE A 105 10.26 -9.35 2.34
CA ILE A 105 9.37 -9.72 1.24
C ILE A 105 9.83 -8.99 -0.02
N SER A 106 10.28 -9.72 -1.03
CA SER A 106 10.65 -9.17 -2.33
C SER A 106 10.48 -10.20 -3.45
N LYS A 107 10.44 -9.71 -4.69
CA LYS A 107 10.33 -10.59 -5.88
C LYS A 107 11.51 -11.56 -5.98
N GLU A 108 12.68 -11.15 -5.49
CA GLU A 108 13.92 -11.92 -5.57
C GLU A 108 14.03 -12.95 -4.44
N LYS A 109 13.66 -12.57 -3.21
CA LYS A 109 13.87 -13.39 -2.01
C LYS A 109 12.68 -14.29 -1.68
N THR A 110 11.47 -13.84 -1.97
CA THR A 110 10.21 -14.55 -1.65
C THR A 110 9.24 -14.47 -2.82
N PRO A 111 9.60 -15.04 -3.99
CA PRO A 111 8.84 -14.88 -5.23
C PRO A 111 7.40 -15.38 -5.16
N ALA A 112 7.11 -16.48 -4.44
CA ALA A 112 5.75 -16.99 -4.31
C ALA A 112 4.88 -16.08 -3.41
N ILE A 113 5.42 -15.62 -2.27
CA ILE A 113 4.75 -14.65 -1.41
C ILE A 113 4.50 -13.35 -2.19
N PHE A 114 5.54 -12.82 -2.86
CA PHE A 114 5.41 -11.59 -3.65
C PHE A 114 4.36 -11.72 -4.75
N LYS A 115 4.28 -12.85 -5.44
CA LYS A 115 3.26 -13.11 -6.48
C LYS A 115 1.84 -12.96 -5.93
N VAL A 116 1.54 -13.65 -4.82
CA VAL A 116 0.21 -13.59 -4.18
C VAL A 116 -0.14 -12.16 -3.77
N LEU A 117 0.81 -11.42 -3.19
CA LEU A 117 0.58 -10.03 -2.80
C LEU A 117 0.31 -9.14 -4.01
N ASN A 118 1.14 -9.26 -5.05
CA ASN A 118 1.01 -8.44 -6.25
C ASN A 118 -0.32 -8.68 -6.96
N LEU A 119 -0.67 -9.93 -7.24
CA LEU A 119 -1.93 -10.25 -7.90
C LEU A 119 -3.15 -10.00 -7.01
N GLY A 120 -3.09 -10.38 -5.73
CA GLY A 120 -4.21 -10.24 -4.80
C GLY A 120 -4.56 -8.79 -4.49
N VAL A 121 -3.57 -7.96 -4.14
CA VAL A 121 -3.79 -6.54 -3.82
C VAL A 121 -4.30 -5.77 -5.04
N VAL A 122 -3.71 -6.00 -6.23
CA VAL A 122 -4.15 -5.33 -7.46
C VAL A 122 -5.55 -5.79 -7.87
N THR A 123 -5.85 -7.09 -7.78
CA THR A 123 -7.21 -7.62 -8.03
C THR A 123 -8.24 -6.94 -7.12
N MET A 124 -8.02 -6.98 -5.80
CA MET A 124 -8.97 -6.39 -4.84
C MET A 124 -9.18 -4.89 -5.06
N ARG A 125 -8.13 -4.15 -5.43
CA ARG A 125 -8.20 -2.71 -5.71
C ARG A 125 -9.22 -2.35 -6.81
N LEU A 126 -9.42 -3.21 -7.80
CA LEU A 126 -10.35 -2.96 -8.90
C LEU A 126 -11.79 -2.70 -8.42
N SER A 127 -12.18 -3.28 -7.28
CA SER A 127 -13.53 -3.15 -6.71
C SER A 127 -13.90 -1.70 -6.32
N ALA A 128 -12.91 -0.86 -5.98
CA ALA A 128 -13.16 0.52 -5.55
C ALA A 128 -13.57 1.48 -6.68
N THR A 129 -13.27 1.15 -7.94
CA THR A 129 -13.40 2.09 -9.08
C THR A 129 -14.85 2.53 -9.30
N ASN A 130 -15.82 1.60 -9.22
CA ASN A 130 -17.24 1.91 -9.45
C ASN A 130 -17.79 2.88 -8.40
N LEU A 131 -17.43 2.67 -7.13
CA LEU A 131 -17.86 3.52 -6.03
C LEU A 131 -17.28 4.93 -6.15
N LYS A 132 -16.00 5.06 -6.48
CA LYS A 132 -15.37 6.37 -6.69
C LYS A 132 -16.08 7.17 -7.77
N ASN A 133 -16.42 6.52 -8.88
CA ASN A 133 -17.09 7.14 -10.02
C ASN A 133 -18.57 7.48 -9.71
N ALA A 134 -19.26 6.66 -8.93
CA ALA A 134 -20.65 6.85 -8.56
C ALA A 134 -20.82 8.02 -7.56
N TYR A 135 -19.99 8.04 -6.51
CA TYR A 135 -20.18 9.01 -5.42
C TYR A 135 -19.42 10.31 -5.61
N LYS A 136 -18.26 10.31 -6.28
CA LYS A 136 -17.40 11.50 -6.52
C LYS A 136 -17.23 12.36 -5.26
N ARG A 137 -17.16 11.72 -4.08
CA ARG A 137 -17.10 12.38 -2.78
C ARG A 137 -15.89 13.30 -2.70
N LYS A 138 -16.08 14.55 -2.25
CA LYS A 138 -14.99 15.49 -2.03
C LYS A 138 -14.12 15.03 -0.85
N ARG A 139 -12.81 15.21 -0.98
CA ARG A 139 -11.84 14.90 0.06
C ARG A 139 -11.86 15.93 1.19
N PRO A 140 -11.47 15.59 2.45
CA PRO A 140 -11.48 16.54 3.57
C PRO A 140 -10.71 17.81 3.27
N TYR A 141 -9.47 17.72 2.78
CA TYR A 141 -8.64 18.89 2.49
C TYR A 141 -9.25 19.82 1.43
N VAL A 142 -10.07 19.29 0.52
CA VAL A 142 -10.81 20.09 -0.47
C VAL A 142 -11.99 20.80 0.20
N VAL A 143 -12.71 20.11 1.10
CA VAL A 143 -13.87 20.68 1.80
C VAL A 143 -13.46 21.79 2.74
N PHE A 144 -12.36 21.60 3.47
CA PHE A 144 -11.88 22.57 4.46
C PHE A 144 -10.87 23.58 3.89
N SER A 145 -10.44 23.42 2.63
CA SER A 145 -9.39 24.24 2.01
C SER A 145 -8.11 24.28 2.85
N GLU A 146 -7.72 23.15 3.41
CA GLU A 146 -6.57 23.00 4.29
C GLU A 146 -5.50 22.10 3.65
N PRO A 147 -4.19 22.32 3.92
CA PRO A 147 -3.15 21.48 3.37
C PRO A 147 -3.12 20.08 4.02
N THR A 148 -2.71 19.09 3.23
CA THR A 148 -2.42 17.74 3.70
C THR A 148 -0.99 17.63 4.25
N LEU A 149 -0.61 16.42 4.74
CA LEU A 149 0.80 16.14 5.08
C LEU A 149 1.69 15.97 3.84
N ILE A 150 1.12 15.77 2.65
CA ILE A 150 1.86 15.47 1.42
C ILE A 150 1.30 16.32 0.28
N PRO A 151 1.57 17.65 0.27
CA PRO A 151 0.94 18.57 -0.68
C PRO A 151 1.16 18.22 -2.16
N ALA A 152 2.24 17.50 -2.47
CA ALA A 152 2.56 17.11 -3.85
C ALA A 152 1.50 16.24 -4.55
N GLU A 153 0.64 15.53 -3.78
CA GLU A 153 -0.43 14.70 -4.35
C GLU A 153 -1.78 15.43 -4.45
N GLU A 154 -1.90 16.64 -3.91
CA GLU A 154 -3.20 17.32 -3.77
C GLU A 154 -3.85 17.65 -5.10
N ASP A 155 -3.08 18.15 -6.06
CA ASP A 155 -3.63 18.58 -7.35
C ASP A 155 -4.20 17.41 -8.15
N GLU A 156 -3.50 16.28 -8.20
CA GLU A 156 -3.97 15.07 -8.87
C GLU A 156 -5.22 14.49 -8.16
N LEU A 157 -5.15 14.37 -6.84
CA LEU A 157 -6.20 13.71 -6.07
C LEU A 157 -7.45 14.57 -5.84
N ARG A 158 -7.35 15.89 -6.01
CA ARG A 158 -8.46 16.85 -5.86
C ARG A 158 -9.66 16.51 -6.75
N HIS A 159 -9.40 15.98 -7.93
CA HIS A 159 -10.40 15.67 -8.94
C HIS A 159 -10.89 14.22 -8.89
N THR A 160 -10.39 13.42 -7.95
CA THR A 160 -10.78 12.02 -7.76
C THR A 160 -11.68 11.83 -6.54
N GLY A 161 -12.67 10.92 -6.63
CA GLY A 161 -13.54 10.61 -5.50
C GLY A 161 -12.77 10.06 -4.30
N SER A 162 -13.11 10.52 -3.07
CA SER A 162 -12.47 10.02 -1.85
C SER A 162 -12.99 8.65 -1.43
N TYR A 163 -14.26 8.33 -1.70
CA TYR A 163 -14.94 7.12 -1.22
C TYR A 163 -14.94 5.99 -2.24
N PRO A 164 -14.52 4.78 -1.87
CA PRO A 164 -13.73 4.42 -0.69
C PRO A 164 -12.24 4.74 -0.88
N SER A 165 -11.44 4.62 0.18
CA SER A 165 -9.99 4.87 0.14
C SER A 165 -9.23 3.74 -0.55
N GLY A 166 -8.59 4.03 -1.69
CA GLY A 166 -7.79 3.04 -2.40
C GLY A 166 -6.51 2.62 -1.66
N HIS A 167 -5.89 3.51 -0.89
CA HIS A 167 -4.73 3.21 -0.04
C HIS A 167 -5.12 2.28 1.11
N THR A 168 -6.21 2.59 1.82
CA THR A 168 -6.72 1.73 2.89
C THR A 168 -7.05 0.34 2.38
N LEU A 169 -7.71 0.25 1.21
CA LEU A 169 -8.04 -1.02 0.60
C LEU A 169 -6.79 -1.88 0.35
N ARG A 170 -5.74 -1.29 -0.23
CA ARG A 170 -4.47 -2.00 -0.46
C ARG A 170 -3.80 -2.43 0.85
N GLY A 171 -3.67 -1.53 1.83
CA GLY A 171 -3.04 -1.85 3.12
C GLY A 171 -3.77 -2.94 3.89
N TRP A 172 -5.12 -2.92 3.86
CA TRP A 172 -5.92 -3.97 4.47
C TRP A 172 -5.84 -5.30 3.72
N ALA A 173 -5.84 -5.25 2.39
CA ALA A 173 -5.62 -6.43 1.54
C ALA A 173 -4.25 -7.08 1.81
N MET A 174 -3.19 -6.28 1.87
CA MET A 174 -1.84 -6.75 2.22
C MET A 174 -1.83 -7.44 3.58
N ALA A 175 -2.44 -6.82 4.59
CA ALA A 175 -2.52 -7.38 5.93
C ALA A 175 -3.27 -8.73 5.96
N LEU A 176 -4.40 -8.85 5.27
CA LEU A 176 -5.17 -10.10 5.20
C LEU A 176 -4.38 -11.23 4.55
N LEU A 177 -3.75 -10.96 3.40
CA LEU A 177 -2.95 -11.94 2.68
C LEU A 177 -1.75 -12.40 3.50
N LEU A 178 -1.02 -11.48 4.12
CA LEU A 178 0.13 -11.80 4.96
C LEU A 178 -0.25 -12.54 6.25
N SER A 179 -1.41 -12.20 6.85
CA SER A 179 -1.92 -12.91 8.03
C SER A 179 -2.31 -14.36 7.72
N GLU A 180 -2.74 -14.65 6.49
CA GLU A 180 -3.01 -16.01 6.06
C GLU A 180 -1.72 -16.82 5.81
N ILE A 181 -0.64 -16.17 5.36
CA ILE A 181 0.66 -16.82 5.15
C ILE A 181 1.38 -17.04 6.49
N ASN A 182 1.38 -16.03 7.37
CA ASN A 182 1.98 -16.10 8.70
C ASN A 182 0.92 -15.81 9.78
N PRO A 183 0.16 -16.81 10.24
CA PRO A 183 -0.88 -16.63 11.26
C PRO A 183 -0.33 -16.26 12.63
N ASP A 184 0.92 -16.56 12.95
CA ASP A 184 1.54 -16.20 14.24
C ASP A 184 1.75 -14.68 14.37
N ALA A 185 1.91 -13.98 13.25
CA ALA A 185 2.04 -12.52 13.20
C ALA A 185 0.70 -11.80 12.89
N GLN A 186 -0.43 -12.52 12.79
CA GLN A 186 -1.69 -11.97 12.27
C GLN A 186 -2.15 -10.69 12.96
N ASP A 187 -2.08 -10.62 14.30
CA ASP A 187 -2.58 -9.47 15.04
C ASP A 187 -1.79 -8.19 14.75
N GLN A 188 -0.45 -8.33 14.65
CA GLN A 188 0.44 -7.22 14.31
C GLN A 188 0.30 -6.80 12.84
N LEU A 189 0.11 -7.76 11.93
CA LEU A 189 -0.14 -7.51 10.51
C LEU A 189 -1.48 -6.78 10.30
N LEU A 190 -2.55 -7.24 10.96
CA LEU A 190 -3.86 -6.59 10.92
C LEU A 190 -3.80 -5.18 11.54
N LYS A 191 -3.08 -5.02 12.66
CA LYS A 191 -2.84 -3.71 13.26
C LYS A 191 -2.14 -2.77 12.27
N LYS A 192 -1.07 -3.23 11.60
CA LYS A 192 -0.36 -2.42 10.60
C LYS A 192 -1.27 -2.05 9.42
N GLY A 193 -2.06 -2.98 8.90
CA GLY A 193 -3.05 -2.71 7.86
C GLY A 193 -4.13 -1.70 8.29
N TYR A 194 -4.55 -1.76 9.56
CA TYR A 194 -5.47 -0.77 10.13
C TYR A 194 -4.84 0.62 10.20
N GLU A 195 -3.62 0.73 10.73
CA GLU A 195 -2.85 1.98 10.84
C GLU A 195 -2.54 2.58 9.46
N TRP A 196 -2.35 1.74 8.42
CA TRP A 196 -2.18 2.18 7.03
C TRP A 196 -3.38 3.00 6.53
N GLY A 197 -4.58 2.53 6.84
CA GLY A 197 -5.80 3.30 6.55
C GLY A 197 -5.94 4.55 7.41
N GLU A 198 -5.63 4.48 8.69
CA GLU A 198 -5.64 5.60 9.62
C GLU A 198 -4.67 6.71 9.20
N SER A 199 -3.52 6.34 8.62
CA SER A 199 -2.55 7.26 8.03
C SER A 199 -3.18 8.18 6.98
N ARG A 200 -4.22 7.74 6.27
CA ARG A 200 -4.90 8.57 5.26
C ARG A 200 -5.83 9.61 5.89
N VAL A 201 -6.38 9.32 7.07
CA VAL A 201 -7.15 10.30 7.87
C VAL A 201 -6.19 11.33 8.47
N ILE A 202 -5.09 10.88 9.08
CA ILE A 202 -4.04 11.74 9.64
C ILE A 202 -3.45 12.65 8.56
N ALA A 203 -3.14 12.11 7.39
CA ALA A 203 -2.62 12.90 6.28
C ALA A 203 -3.65 13.90 5.69
N GLY A 204 -4.96 13.72 5.96
CA GLY A 204 -6.01 14.63 5.52
C GLY A 204 -6.62 14.32 4.16
N TYR A 205 -6.33 13.14 3.60
CA TYR A 205 -6.79 12.73 2.27
C TYR A 205 -8.15 12.05 2.27
N HIS A 206 -8.53 11.41 3.38
CA HIS A 206 -9.73 10.59 3.46
C HIS A 206 -10.51 10.84 4.74
N TRP A 207 -11.81 10.67 4.64
CA TRP A 207 -12.72 10.60 5.78
C TRP A 207 -12.60 9.24 6.47
N GLN A 208 -12.99 9.17 7.75
CA GLN A 208 -13.01 7.89 8.46
C GLN A 208 -13.90 6.86 7.77
N SER A 209 -15.09 7.26 7.35
CA SER A 209 -16.02 6.38 6.63
C SER A 209 -15.49 5.88 5.28
N ASP A 210 -14.58 6.63 4.60
CA ASP A 210 -13.90 6.15 3.40
C ASP A 210 -12.99 4.96 3.72
N THR A 211 -12.30 5.01 4.88
CA THR A 211 -11.38 3.95 5.31
C THR A 211 -12.13 2.73 5.81
N ASP A 212 -13.22 2.92 6.54
CA ASP A 212 -14.04 1.83 7.07
C ASP A 212 -14.70 1.03 5.94
N ALA A 213 -15.28 1.74 4.96
CA ALA A 213 -15.83 1.11 3.76
C ALA A 213 -14.77 0.34 2.96
N SER A 214 -13.53 0.83 2.93
CA SER A 214 -12.42 0.15 2.23
C SER A 214 -12.04 -1.17 2.88
N ARG A 215 -12.02 -1.24 4.22
CA ARG A 215 -11.74 -2.48 4.95
C ARG A 215 -12.82 -3.52 4.71
N LEU A 216 -14.10 -3.11 4.75
CA LEU A 216 -15.23 -4.00 4.44
C LEU A 216 -15.16 -4.51 3.00
N LEU A 217 -14.87 -3.62 2.04
CA LEU A 217 -14.77 -3.99 0.63
C LEU A 217 -13.60 -4.94 0.37
N ALA A 218 -12.43 -4.68 0.95
CA ALA A 218 -11.28 -5.57 0.82
C ALA A 218 -11.55 -6.94 1.46
N SER A 219 -12.19 -6.99 2.63
CA SER A 219 -12.56 -8.26 3.28
C SER A 219 -13.54 -9.07 2.43
N ALA A 220 -14.53 -8.41 1.80
CA ALA A 220 -15.45 -9.08 0.88
C ALA A 220 -14.72 -9.62 -0.38
N CYS A 221 -13.79 -8.84 -0.93
CA CYS A 221 -12.97 -9.28 -2.06
C CYS A 221 -12.02 -10.43 -1.67
N TYR A 222 -11.45 -10.39 -0.45
CA TYR A 222 -10.60 -11.45 0.07
C TYR A 222 -11.34 -12.79 0.14
N VAL A 223 -12.58 -12.81 0.64
CA VAL A 223 -13.43 -14.01 0.60
C VAL A 223 -13.68 -14.47 -0.85
N ARG A 224 -13.87 -13.53 -1.77
CA ARG A 224 -14.03 -13.86 -3.20
C ARG A 224 -12.78 -14.51 -3.80
N LEU A 225 -11.58 -14.08 -3.42
CA LEU A 225 -10.33 -14.69 -3.90
C LEU A 225 -10.27 -16.19 -3.63
N HIS A 226 -10.79 -16.66 -2.50
CA HIS A 226 -10.82 -18.09 -2.13
C HIS A 226 -11.72 -18.96 -3.00
N THR A 227 -12.42 -18.38 -3.97
CA THR A 227 -13.18 -19.13 -4.99
C THR A 227 -12.41 -19.26 -6.32
N SER A 228 -11.17 -18.78 -6.38
CA SER A 228 -10.25 -18.94 -7.52
C SER A 228 -9.27 -20.07 -7.24
N GLU A 229 -9.21 -21.06 -8.13
CA GLU A 229 -8.23 -22.14 -8.04
C GLU A 229 -6.81 -21.60 -8.12
N ASP A 230 -6.54 -20.68 -9.06
CA ASP A 230 -5.23 -20.03 -9.20
C ASP A 230 -4.78 -19.32 -7.92
N PHE A 231 -5.72 -18.61 -7.22
CA PHE A 231 -5.39 -17.98 -5.95
C PHE A 231 -5.06 -19.00 -4.87
N LEU A 232 -5.81 -20.08 -4.78
CA LEU A 232 -5.57 -21.13 -3.77
C LEU A 232 -4.23 -21.84 -4.00
N GLU A 233 -3.87 -22.11 -5.26
CA GLU A 233 -2.57 -22.68 -5.63
C GLU A 233 -1.43 -21.73 -5.28
N ASP A 234 -1.53 -20.46 -5.63
CA ASP A 234 -0.53 -19.44 -5.33
C ASP A 234 -0.38 -19.21 -3.82
N MET A 235 -1.49 -19.21 -3.07
CA MET A 235 -1.47 -19.11 -1.61
C MET A 235 -0.82 -20.32 -0.94
N ALA A 236 -1.07 -21.53 -1.45
CA ALA A 236 -0.40 -22.74 -0.97
C ALA A 236 1.11 -22.68 -1.22
N ALA A 237 1.54 -22.20 -2.40
CA ALA A 237 2.95 -22.00 -2.73
C ALA A 237 3.60 -20.94 -1.81
N ALA A 238 2.92 -19.84 -1.53
CA ALA A 238 3.40 -18.78 -0.63
C ALA A 238 3.58 -19.27 0.82
N ARG A 239 2.63 -20.04 1.34
CA ARG A 239 2.73 -20.66 2.68
C ARG A 239 3.89 -21.65 2.76
N LYS A 240 4.09 -22.46 1.70
CA LYS A 240 5.21 -23.40 1.63
C LYS A 240 6.54 -22.65 1.62
N GLU A 241 6.68 -21.60 0.80
CA GLU A 241 7.89 -20.77 0.75
C GLU A 241 8.18 -20.14 2.12
N PHE A 242 7.15 -19.62 2.80
CA PHE A 242 7.28 -19.06 4.15
C PHE A 242 7.83 -20.10 5.14
N ALA A 243 7.23 -21.29 5.20
CA ALA A 243 7.65 -22.36 6.11
C ALA A 243 9.10 -22.80 5.87
N GLU A 244 9.50 -22.98 4.61
CA GLU A 244 10.87 -23.33 4.23
C GLU A 244 11.88 -22.26 4.64
N LYS A 245 11.53 -20.98 4.48
CA LYS A 245 12.40 -19.85 4.86
C LYS A 245 12.54 -19.71 6.36
N ILE A 246 11.46 -19.86 7.13
CA ILE A 246 11.52 -19.82 8.60
C ILE A 246 12.40 -20.97 9.13
N GLN A 247 12.28 -22.18 8.56
CA GLN A 247 13.14 -23.29 8.95
C GLN A 247 14.61 -22.97 8.70
N GLN A 248 14.96 -22.42 7.53
CA GLN A 248 16.32 -22.03 7.18
C GLN A 248 16.90 -20.97 8.15
N LEU A 249 16.08 -20.03 8.61
CA LEU A 249 16.51 -19.00 9.59
C LEU A 249 16.81 -19.64 10.95
N ASN A 250 15.95 -20.55 11.42
CA ASN A 250 16.13 -21.23 12.71
C ASN A 250 17.37 -22.13 12.68
N ASP A 251 17.60 -22.88 11.58
CA ASP A 251 18.76 -23.75 11.42
C ASP A 251 20.09 -22.96 11.46
N THR A 252 20.10 -21.70 10.99
CA THR A 252 21.30 -20.85 11.03
C THR A 252 21.55 -20.23 12.41
N GLU A 253 20.50 -19.98 13.20
CA GLU A 253 20.65 -19.45 14.58
C GLU A 253 21.12 -20.52 15.57
N ASP A 254 20.85 -21.80 15.30
CA ASP A 254 21.28 -22.92 16.16
C ASP A 254 22.76 -23.32 15.89
N GLU A 255 23.39 -22.84 14.82
CA GLU A 255 24.80 -23.12 14.46
C GLU A 255 25.79 -22.04 14.98
N ASP A 256 25.30 -20.86 15.47
CA ASP A 256 26.12 -19.77 16.03
C ASP A 256 26.13 -19.81 17.58
#